data_46559a81fb56dd20fdcfbf5856d329d2
#
_entry.id   46559a81fb56dd20fdcfbf5856d329d2
#
_cell.length_a   1.000
_cell.length_b   1.000
_cell.length_c   1.000
_cell.angle_alpha   90.00
_cell.angle_beta   90.00
_cell.angle_gamma   90.00
#
_symmetry.space_group_name_H-M   'P 1'
#
loop_
_entity.id
_entity.type
_entity.pdbx_description
1 polymer ?
#
loop_
_entity_poly.entity_id
_entity_poly.type
_entity_poly.pdbx_seq_one_letter_code
_entity_poly.pdbx_strand_id
1 'polypeptide(L)'
;VTAYVPIQGHTRAPEEYAKLGDQLRGALGEFTPAVFYEQLPALWLTPFVEKLAAGGHTINHSQGDNPAKNSMEYHAVQHNKFEWLEKAAMLDTEADVFVWLDYGCMRLPGFDSNSLTEFLRRVRKNDLAIPGCWEKKEVTDYYPCWRFCGTLFIVPRQDVFPLNKAFKAITRLYVRAMRNVTWEVNDLARMELVHVGPKIRWYPADHNATMLTGYGQ
;
A
#
# COMPACT_ATOMS: atom_id res chain seq x y z
N VAL A 1 -2.26 10.39 -1.96
CA VAL A 1 -1.00 9.91 -2.58
C VAL A 1 -1.27 8.64 -3.35
N THR A 2 -0.77 8.54 -4.54
CA THR A 2 -0.83 7.36 -5.40
C THR A 2 0.39 7.29 -6.30
N ALA A 3 0.66 6.13 -6.91
CA ALA A 3 1.78 5.98 -7.82
C ALA A 3 1.51 4.97 -8.94
N TYR A 4 2.16 5.17 -10.07
CA TYR A 4 2.19 4.23 -11.19
C TYR A 4 3.64 3.88 -11.53
N VAL A 5 3.92 2.60 -11.63
CA VAL A 5 5.22 2.05 -12.05
C VAL A 5 4.96 1.04 -13.17
N PRO A 6 5.49 1.26 -14.38
CA PRO A 6 5.37 0.27 -15.46
C PRO A 6 6.22 -0.96 -15.13
N ILE A 7 5.59 -2.11 -15.01
CA ILE A 7 6.26 -3.41 -14.81
C ILE A 7 5.74 -4.43 -15.82
N GLN A 8 6.60 -5.38 -16.18
CA GLN A 8 6.19 -6.53 -16.97
C GLN A 8 5.22 -7.39 -16.14
N GLY A 9 4.11 -7.80 -16.73
CA GLY A 9 3.11 -8.58 -16.01
C GLY A 9 2.05 -7.76 -15.24
N HIS A 10 1.92 -6.47 -15.50
CA HIS A 10 0.73 -5.75 -15.10
C HIS A 10 -0.54 -6.46 -15.58
N THR A 11 -1.55 -6.51 -14.72
CA THR A 11 -2.82 -7.18 -15.02
C THR A 11 -3.67 -6.44 -16.04
N ARG A 12 -3.23 -5.26 -16.51
CA ARG A 12 -3.94 -4.37 -17.44
C ARG A 12 -3.01 -3.65 -18.39
N ALA A 13 -3.57 -3.23 -19.52
CA ALA A 13 -2.88 -2.39 -20.48
C ALA A 13 -2.58 -0.98 -19.90
N PRO A 14 -1.53 -0.30 -20.37
CA PRO A 14 -1.18 1.06 -19.92
C PRO A 14 -2.33 2.07 -20.04
N GLU A 15 -3.14 1.96 -21.09
CA GLU A 15 -4.29 2.83 -21.36
C GLU A 15 -5.40 2.67 -20.31
N GLU A 16 -5.58 1.47 -19.79
CA GLU A 16 -6.51 1.20 -18.70
C GLU A 16 -6.04 1.88 -17.40
N TYR A 17 -4.74 1.84 -17.13
CA TYR A 17 -4.16 2.54 -15.97
C TYR A 17 -4.29 4.06 -16.11
N ALA A 18 -4.08 4.63 -17.29
CA ALA A 18 -4.29 6.06 -17.52
C ALA A 18 -5.75 6.46 -17.22
N LYS A 19 -6.71 5.68 -17.73
CA LYS A 19 -8.14 5.88 -17.44
C LYS A 19 -8.46 5.79 -15.94
N LEU A 20 -7.88 4.83 -15.22
CA LEU A 20 -8.06 4.72 -13.77
C LEU A 20 -7.50 5.92 -13.02
N GLY A 21 -6.35 6.44 -13.44
CA GLY A 21 -5.78 7.67 -12.90
C GLY A 21 -6.65 8.89 -13.14
N ASP A 22 -7.26 9.01 -14.31
CA ASP A 22 -8.21 10.09 -14.62
C ASP A 22 -9.49 9.99 -13.78
N GLN A 23 -10.01 8.78 -13.61
CA GLN A 23 -11.16 8.53 -12.73
C GLN A 23 -10.87 8.94 -11.29
N LEU A 24 -9.69 8.55 -10.76
CA LEU A 24 -9.29 8.91 -9.41
C LEU A 24 -9.10 10.42 -9.26
N ARG A 25 -8.42 11.08 -10.21
CA ARG A 25 -8.28 12.55 -10.20
C ARG A 25 -9.63 13.27 -10.22
N GLY A 26 -10.55 12.82 -11.07
CA GLY A 26 -11.91 13.37 -11.12
C GLY A 26 -12.68 13.16 -9.83
N ALA A 27 -12.48 12.03 -9.14
CA ALA A 27 -13.16 11.70 -7.90
C ALA A 27 -12.65 12.49 -6.69
N LEU A 28 -11.40 12.96 -6.72
CA LEU A 28 -10.77 13.69 -5.61
C LEU A 28 -11.31 15.13 -5.46
N GLY A 29 -11.87 15.73 -6.53
CA GLY A 29 -12.50 17.03 -6.49
C GLY A 29 -11.59 18.16 -5.99
N GLU A 30 -11.86 18.65 -4.78
CA GLU A 30 -11.09 19.74 -4.14
C GLU A 30 -9.73 19.28 -3.55
N PHE A 31 -9.51 17.98 -3.40
CA PHE A 31 -8.28 17.46 -2.83
C PHE A 31 -7.20 17.32 -3.89
N THR A 32 -6.00 17.82 -3.60
CA THR A 32 -4.87 17.75 -4.52
C THR A 32 -4.18 16.39 -4.42
N PRO A 33 -4.14 15.60 -5.49
CA PRO A 33 -3.44 14.32 -5.47
C PRO A 33 -1.93 14.53 -5.64
N ALA A 34 -1.12 13.87 -4.82
CA ALA A 34 0.27 13.59 -5.14
C ALA A 34 0.34 12.29 -5.96
N VAL A 35 0.71 12.39 -7.23
CA VAL A 35 0.83 11.25 -8.15
C VAL A 35 2.28 11.08 -8.55
N PHE A 36 2.84 9.91 -8.28
CA PHE A 36 4.22 9.58 -8.65
C PHE A 36 4.24 8.66 -9.88
N TYR A 37 5.13 8.97 -10.81
CA TYR A 37 5.45 8.12 -11.96
C TYR A 37 6.93 7.76 -11.85
N GLU A 38 7.20 6.50 -11.53
CA GLU A 38 8.56 6.03 -11.29
C GLU A 38 8.86 4.77 -12.12
N GLN A 39 10.14 4.49 -12.27
CA GLN A 39 10.62 3.27 -12.92
C GLN A 39 11.02 2.25 -11.85
N LEU A 40 10.89 0.98 -12.17
CA LEU A 40 11.20 -0.11 -11.24
C LEU A 40 12.57 -0.01 -10.57
N PRO A 41 13.68 0.37 -11.27
CA PRO A 41 15.01 0.48 -10.64
C PRO A 41 15.10 1.54 -9.54
N ALA A 42 14.18 2.53 -9.52
CA ALA A 42 14.16 3.57 -8.50
C ALA A 42 13.50 3.12 -7.18
N LEU A 43 12.84 1.96 -7.15
CA LEU A 43 12.17 1.48 -5.96
C LEU A 43 13.17 0.88 -4.97
N TRP A 44 12.99 1.19 -3.69
CA TRP A 44 13.94 0.83 -2.64
C TRP A 44 14.13 -0.69 -2.46
N LEU A 45 13.12 -1.51 -2.77
CA LEU A 45 13.19 -2.97 -2.65
C LEU A 45 13.84 -3.64 -3.86
N THR A 46 13.88 -2.98 -5.02
CA THR A 46 14.39 -3.57 -6.28
C THR A 46 15.76 -4.23 -6.15
N PRO A 47 16.79 -3.62 -5.54
CA PRO A 47 18.10 -4.26 -5.42
C PRO A 47 18.06 -5.56 -4.61
N PHE A 48 17.12 -5.69 -3.68
CA PHE A 48 16.96 -6.91 -2.88
C PHE A 48 16.29 -8.03 -3.68
N VAL A 49 15.24 -7.70 -4.44
CA VAL A 49 14.54 -8.69 -5.28
C VAL A 49 15.40 -9.15 -6.45
N GLU A 50 16.18 -8.27 -7.06
CA GLU A 50 17.16 -8.62 -8.09
C GLU A 50 18.24 -9.57 -7.56
N LYS A 51 18.75 -9.31 -6.36
CA LYS A 51 19.71 -10.19 -5.70
C LYS A 51 19.12 -11.58 -5.41
N LEU A 52 17.86 -11.65 -5.00
CA LEU A 52 17.17 -12.92 -4.78
C LEU A 52 17.02 -13.68 -6.12
N ALA A 53 16.59 -13.00 -7.17
CA ALA A 53 16.43 -13.59 -8.50
C ALA A 53 17.78 -14.12 -9.05
N ALA A 54 18.85 -13.33 -8.94
CA ALA A 54 20.20 -13.74 -9.34
C ALA A 54 20.72 -14.96 -8.54
N GLY A 55 20.25 -15.14 -7.32
CA GLY A 55 20.53 -16.31 -6.48
C GLY A 55 19.65 -17.52 -6.77
N GLY A 56 18.81 -17.48 -7.80
CA GLY A 56 17.89 -18.57 -8.18
C GLY A 56 16.69 -18.73 -7.23
N HIS A 57 16.43 -17.74 -6.37
CA HIS A 57 15.26 -17.75 -5.50
C HIS A 57 14.01 -17.33 -6.26
N THR A 58 12.94 -18.07 -6.08
CA THR A 58 11.61 -17.77 -6.61
C THR A 58 10.68 -17.38 -5.47
N ILE A 59 9.71 -16.50 -5.76
CA ILE A 59 8.68 -16.18 -4.80
C ILE A 59 7.76 -17.38 -4.59
N ASN A 60 7.73 -17.90 -3.38
CA ASN A 60 6.88 -19.01 -2.98
C ASN A 60 5.54 -18.51 -2.44
N HIS A 61 4.76 -17.84 -3.28
CA HIS A 61 3.38 -17.48 -2.93
C HIS A 61 2.45 -18.09 -3.96
N SER A 62 1.40 -18.70 -3.50
CA SER A 62 0.31 -19.07 -4.37
C SER A 62 -0.83 -18.07 -4.25
N GLN A 63 -0.79 -17.00 -5.03
CA GLN A 63 -2.04 -16.42 -5.51
C GLN A 63 -2.40 -17.19 -6.77
N GLY A 64 -2.97 -18.39 -6.60
CA GLY A 64 -3.25 -19.32 -7.68
C GLY A 64 -4.03 -18.72 -8.84
N ASP A 65 -4.80 -17.67 -8.59
CA ASP A 65 -5.69 -17.07 -9.58
C ASP A 65 -5.06 -15.88 -10.35
N ASN A 66 -3.90 -15.37 -9.92
CA ASN A 66 -3.26 -14.24 -10.59
C ASN A 66 -1.72 -14.25 -10.49
N PRO A 67 -1.05 -15.00 -11.39
CA PRO A 67 0.42 -15.10 -11.38
C PRO A 67 1.14 -13.76 -11.51
N ALA A 68 0.54 -12.76 -12.16
CA ALA A 68 1.13 -11.42 -12.31
C ALA A 68 1.34 -10.71 -10.95
N LYS A 69 0.53 -11.05 -9.94
CA LYS A 69 0.68 -10.54 -8.57
C LYS A 69 1.74 -11.27 -7.74
N ASN A 70 2.40 -12.27 -8.31
CA ASN A 70 3.46 -13.05 -7.65
C ASN A 70 4.84 -12.68 -8.19
N SER A 71 4.96 -11.71 -9.11
CA SER A 71 6.27 -11.29 -9.62
C SER A 71 7.04 -10.48 -8.57
N MET A 72 8.37 -10.55 -8.64
CA MET A 72 9.24 -9.76 -7.76
C MET A 72 9.04 -8.26 -7.97
N GLU A 73 8.80 -7.85 -9.22
CA GLU A 73 8.52 -6.46 -9.60
C GLU A 73 7.23 -5.97 -8.95
N TYR A 74 6.17 -6.80 -8.96
CA TYR A 74 4.92 -6.46 -8.30
C TYR A 74 5.12 -6.21 -6.80
N HIS A 75 5.87 -7.09 -6.12
CA HIS A 75 6.19 -6.92 -4.70
C HIS A 75 7.01 -5.65 -4.44
N ALA A 76 8.00 -5.34 -5.30
CA ALA A 76 8.76 -4.10 -5.18
C ALA A 76 7.86 -2.86 -5.26
N VAL A 77 6.89 -2.85 -6.18
CA VAL A 77 5.88 -1.78 -6.30
C VAL A 77 5.02 -1.68 -5.04
N GLN A 78 4.48 -2.80 -4.54
CA GLN A 78 3.62 -2.79 -3.36
C GLN A 78 4.35 -2.27 -2.11
N HIS A 79 5.61 -2.65 -1.93
CA HIS A 79 6.41 -2.21 -0.78
C HIS A 79 6.87 -0.75 -0.86
N ASN A 80 6.72 -0.10 -2.01
CA ASN A 80 7.14 1.29 -2.16
C ASN A 80 6.10 2.32 -1.69
N LYS A 81 4.91 1.90 -1.28
CA LYS A 81 3.79 2.77 -0.87
C LYS A 81 4.20 3.77 0.23
N PHE A 82 4.92 3.30 1.23
CA PHE A 82 5.38 4.16 2.34
C PHE A 82 6.49 5.12 1.94
N GLU A 83 7.32 4.76 0.96
CA GLU A 83 8.30 5.66 0.36
C GLU A 83 7.62 6.80 -0.39
N TRP A 84 6.55 6.53 -1.12
CA TRP A 84 5.78 7.57 -1.80
C TRP A 84 5.02 8.47 -0.83
N LEU A 85 4.55 7.95 0.29
CA LEU A 85 4.00 8.78 1.38
C LEU A 85 5.07 9.70 1.97
N GLU A 86 6.29 9.19 2.20
CA GLU A 86 7.43 10.00 2.67
C GLU A 86 7.81 11.08 1.67
N LYS A 87 7.92 10.76 0.38
CA LYS A 87 8.17 11.74 -0.69
C LYS A 87 7.06 12.81 -0.74
N ALA A 88 5.80 12.42 -0.60
CA ALA A 88 4.70 13.37 -0.56
C ALA A 88 4.80 14.31 0.66
N ALA A 89 5.17 13.79 1.84
CA ALA A 89 5.36 14.58 3.04
C ALA A 89 6.55 15.55 2.94
N MET A 90 7.57 15.20 2.15
CA MET A 90 8.69 16.10 1.85
C MET A 90 8.31 17.21 0.87
N LEU A 91 7.42 16.94 -0.09
CA LEU A 91 6.99 17.90 -1.11
C LEU A 91 5.92 18.86 -0.59
N ASP A 92 5.00 18.39 0.23
CA ASP A 92 3.95 19.22 0.81
C ASP A 92 4.21 19.35 2.31
N THR A 93 4.77 20.49 2.73
CA THR A 93 5.13 20.76 4.13
C THR A 93 3.95 21.21 4.98
N GLU A 94 2.84 21.58 4.38
CA GLU A 94 1.66 22.14 5.07
C GLU A 94 0.61 21.07 5.41
N ALA A 95 0.55 19.96 4.66
CA ALA A 95 -0.42 18.91 4.92
C ALA A 95 -0.15 18.19 6.24
N ASP A 96 -1.15 18.09 7.10
CA ASP A 96 -1.09 17.40 8.40
C ASP A 96 -1.24 15.87 8.26
N VAL A 97 -1.89 15.40 7.18
CA VAL A 97 -2.20 13.99 6.97
C VAL A 97 -2.10 13.60 5.51
N PHE A 98 -1.61 12.41 5.25
CA PHE A 98 -1.49 11.82 3.93
C PHE A 98 -2.36 10.58 3.82
N VAL A 99 -3.11 10.48 2.73
CA VAL A 99 -3.93 9.30 2.45
C VAL A 99 -3.35 8.60 1.23
N TRP A 100 -2.93 7.34 1.42
CA TRP A 100 -2.61 6.46 0.29
C TRP A 100 -3.89 5.92 -0.31
N LEU A 101 -3.98 5.96 -1.63
CA LEU A 101 -5.03 5.32 -2.41
C LEU A 101 -4.40 4.53 -3.55
N ASP A 102 -4.69 3.24 -3.65
CA ASP A 102 -4.28 2.48 -4.82
C ASP A 102 -4.89 3.08 -6.09
N TYR A 103 -4.09 3.13 -7.15
CA TYR A 103 -4.43 3.76 -8.42
C TYR A 103 -5.76 3.28 -9.02
N GLY A 104 -6.14 2.04 -8.76
CA GLY A 104 -7.36 1.43 -9.24
C GLY A 104 -8.49 1.35 -8.21
N CYS A 105 -8.43 2.08 -7.10
CA CYS A 105 -9.41 1.97 -6.01
C CYS A 105 -10.86 2.26 -6.45
N MET A 106 -11.05 3.17 -7.42
CA MET A 106 -12.37 3.52 -7.96
C MET A 106 -13.13 2.35 -8.63
N ARG A 107 -12.49 1.18 -8.80
CA ARG A 107 -13.13 -0.04 -9.30
C ARG A 107 -13.69 -0.93 -8.21
N LEU A 108 -13.36 -0.64 -6.97
CA LEU A 108 -13.89 -1.41 -5.84
C LEU A 108 -15.40 -1.15 -5.69
N PRO A 109 -16.19 -2.17 -5.35
CA PRO A 109 -17.62 -2.03 -5.17
C PRO A 109 -17.97 -0.89 -4.20
N GLY A 110 -18.79 0.05 -4.65
CA GLY A 110 -19.25 1.19 -3.85
C GLY A 110 -18.25 2.31 -3.64
N PHE A 111 -17.04 2.25 -4.27
CA PHE A 111 -16.16 3.41 -4.36
C PHE A 111 -16.69 4.36 -5.45
N ASP A 112 -17.15 5.52 -5.05
CA ASP A 112 -17.58 6.61 -5.94
C ASP A 112 -17.02 7.95 -5.43
N SER A 113 -17.17 8.99 -6.26
CA SER A 113 -16.63 10.33 -5.95
C SER A 113 -17.22 10.92 -4.68
N ASN A 114 -18.49 10.69 -4.39
CA ASN A 114 -19.16 11.26 -3.23
C ASN A 114 -18.67 10.60 -1.95
N SER A 115 -18.69 9.27 -1.89
CA SER A 115 -18.22 8.49 -0.74
C SER A 115 -16.73 8.73 -0.45
N LEU A 116 -15.89 8.88 -1.49
CA LEU A 116 -14.48 9.22 -1.33
C LEU A 116 -14.30 10.65 -0.78
N THR A 117 -15.02 11.63 -1.32
CA THR A 117 -14.97 13.02 -0.85
C THR A 117 -15.42 13.14 0.60
N GLU A 118 -16.55 12.52 0.96
CA GLU A 118 -17.03 12.48 2.34
C GLU A 118 -16.05 11.81 3.30
N PHE A 119 -15.44 10.71 2.88
CA PHE A 119 -14.40 10.05 3.66
C PHE A 119 -13.23 11.00 3.89
N LEU A 120 -12.67 11.62 2.85
CA LEU A 120 -11.51 12.52 2.95
C LEU A 120 -11.78 13.70 3.88
N ARG A 121 -13.00 14.26 3.88
CA ARG A 121 -13.40 15.32 4.82
C ARG A 121 -13.47 14.88 6.28
N ARG A 122 -13.68 13.59 6.54
CA ARG A 122 -13.74 13.00 7.89
C ARG A 122 -12.37 12.56 8.41
N VAL A 123 -11.35 12.50 7.54
CA VAL A 123 -10.00 12.06 7.95
C VAL A 123 -9.46 12.95 9.06
N ARG A 124 -9.02 12.33 10.15
CA ARG A 124 -8.46 13.01 11.31
C ARG A 124 -6.95 13.12 11.17
N LYS A 125 -6.41 14.30 11.41
CA LYS A 125 -4.99 14.60 11.22
C LYS A 125 -4.02 13.86 12.16
N ASN A 126 -4.51 13.28 13.26
CA ASN A 126 -3.69 12.54 14.24
C ASN A 126 -4.04 11.05 14.28
N ASP A 127 -4.68 10.51 13.26
CA ASP A 127 -5.17 9.15 13.25
C ASP A 127 -4.42 8.30 12.21
N LEU A 128 -3.42 7.55 12.68
CA LEU A 128 -2.77 6.53 11.84
C LEU A 128 -3.70 5.34 11.75
N ALA A 129 -4.42 5.19 10.63
CA ALA A 129 -5.43 4.16 10.47
C ALA A 129 -5.32 3.40 9.14
N ILE A 130 -5.48 2.09 9.22
CA ILE A 130 -5.51 1.20 8.05
C ILE A 130 -6.68 0.22 8.20
N PRO A 131 -7.59 0.12 7.19
CA PRO A 131 -8.66 -0.86 7.20
C PRO A 131 -8.15 -2.29 7.06
N GLY A 132 -8.95 -3.26 7.45
CA GLY A 132 -8.62 -4.66 7.21
C GLY A 132 -9.80 -5.61 7.41
N CYS A 133 -9.72 -6.77 6.73
CA CYS A 133 -10.78 -7.77 6.72
C CYS A 133 -10.68 -8.74 7.91
N TRP A 134 -9.48 -8.90 8.48
CA TRP A 134 -9.23 -9.94 9.48
C TRP A 134 -8.84 -9.38 10.83
N GLU A 135 -9.30 -10.04 11.87
CA GLU A 135 -8.77 -9.85 13.20
C GLU A 135 -7.28 -10.20 13.27
N LYS A 136 -6.60 -9.69 14.29
CA LYS A 136 -5.17 -9.96 14.50
C LYS A 136 -4.93 -11.46 14.64
N LYS A 137 -4.03 -11.99 13.81
CA LYS A 137 -3.65 -13.40 13.78
C LYS A 137 -2.22 -13.59 13.28
N GLU A 138 -1.72 -14.81 13.37
CA GLU A 138 -0.41 -15.16 12.81
C GLU A 138 -0.34 -14.89 11.31
N VAL A 139 0.83 -14.42 10.87
CA VAL A 139 1.13 -14.14 9.47
C VAL A 139 1.78 -15.35 8.84
N THR A 140 1.18 -15.85 7.76
CA THR A 140 1.79 -16.89 6.94
C THR A 140 2.47 -16.28 5.71
N ASP A 141 3.37 -17.04 5.09
CA ASP A 141 4.07 -16.60 3.88
C ASP A 141 3.38 -17.06 2.59
N TYR A 142 2.33 -17.87 2.72
CA TYR A 142 1.69 -18.53 1.57
C TYR A 142 0.56 -17.71 0.96
N TYR A 143 -0.02 -16.74 1.70
CA TYR A 143 -1.11 -15.89 1.22
C TYR A 143 -1.11 -14.51 1.90
N PRO A 144 -1.74 -13.51 1.29
CA PRO A 144 -1.85 -12.20 1.90
C PRO A 144 -2.58 -12.23 3.24
N CYS A 145 -2.02 -11.59 4.24
CA CYS A 145 -2.66 -11.40 5.53
C CYS A 145 -3.56 -10.17 5.49
N TRP A 146 -4.84 -10.36 5.26
CA TRP A 146 -5.82 -9.27 5.17
C TRP A 146 -6.16 -8.63 6.53
N ARG A 147 -5.22 -8.71 7.49
CA ARG A 147 -5.26 -7.86 8.70
C ARG A 147 -5.27 -6.38 8.32
N PHE A 148 -4.56 -6.04 7.24
CA PHE A 148 -4.55 -4.72 6.64
C PHE A 148 -4.89 -4.81 5.16
N CYS A 149 -5.69 -3.86 4.66
CA CYS A 149 -5.96 -3.71 3.24
C CYS A 149 -4.96 -2.75 2.62
N GLY A 150 -4.21 -3.22 1.61
CA GLY A 150 -3.18 -2.40 0.96
C GLY A 150 -3.70 -1.22 0.13
N THR A 151 -5.01 -1.11 -0.08
CA THR A 151 -5.63 -0.12 -0.96
C THR A 151 -5.68 1.29 -0.35
N LEU A 152 -5.81 1.40 0.98
CA LEU A 152 -6.02 2.66 1.68
C LEU A 152 -5.23 2.70 2.98
N PHE A 153 -4.43 3.79 3.16
CA PHE A 153 -3.77 4.11 4.42
C PHE A 153 -4.03 5.58 4.77
N ILE A 154 -4.29 5.86 6.03
CA ILE A 154 -4.37 7.22 6.59
C ILE A 154 -3.14 7.38 7.48
N VAL A 155 -2.27 8.31 7.16
CA VAL A 155 -0.98 8.47 7.85
C VAL A 155 -0.76 9.93 8.23
N PRO A 156 -0.81 10.28 9.52
CA PRO A 156 -0.43 11.60 10.01
C PRO A 156 1.01 11.93 9.63
N ARG A 157 1.30 13.20 9.41
CA ARG A 157 2.66 13.67 9.06
C ARG A 157 3.74 13.14 10.00
N GLN A 158 3.50 13.22 11.31
CA GLN A 158 4.46 12.76 12.31
C GLN A 158 4.77 11.28 12.24
N ASP A 159 3.86 10.47 11.68
CA ASP A 159 4.00 9.01 11.59
C ASP A 159 4.58 8.54 10.24
N VAL A 160 4.64 9.39 9.21
CA VAL A 160 5.10 9.01 7.87
C VAL A 160 6.52 8.44 7.91
N PHE A 161 7.48 9.19 8.44
CA PHE A 161 8.88 8.76 8.51
C PHE A 161 9.09 7.56 9.46
N PRO A 162 8.56 7.56 10.70
CA PRO A 162 8.65 6.41 11.59
C PRO A 162 8.04 5.14 10.99
N LEU A 163 6.89 5.27 10.32
CA LEU A 163 6.19 4.14 9.68
C LEU A 163 7.04 3.55 8.54
N ASN A 164 7.52 4.39 7.61
CA ASN A 164 8.37 3.94 6.50
C ASN A 164 9.66 3.27 7.00
N LYS A 165 10.32 3.87 8.01
CA LYS A 165 11.53 3.32 8.63
C LYS A 165 11.28 1.94 9.24
N ALA A 166 10.22 1.79 10.01
CA ALA A 166 9.85 0.54 10.66
C ALA A 166 9.47 -0.53 9.62
N PHE A 167 8.66 -0.17 8.62
CA PHE A 167 8.27 -1.05 7.53
C PHE A 167 9.49 -1.59 6.76
N LYS A 168 10.40 -0.70 6.33
CA LYS A 168 11.65 -1.09 5.65
C LYS A 168 12.52 -1.99 6.52
N ALA A 169 12.57 -1.76 7.83
CA ALA A 169 13.35 -2.59 8.75
C ALA A 169 12.80 -4.02 8.83
N ILE A 170 11.49 -4.18 9.00
CA ILE A 170 10.81 -5.49 9.04
C ILE A 170 10.96 -6.22 7.71
N THR A 171 10.71 -5.56 6.58
CA THR A 171 10.85 -6.17 5.25
C THR A 171 12.29 -6.64 5.01
N ARG A 172 13.29 -5.81 5.33
CA ARG A 172 14.72 -6.20 5.17
C ARG A 172 15.09 -7.38 6.04
N LEU A 173 14.61 -7.41 7.27
CA LEU A 173 14.84 -8.53 8.20
C LEU A 173 14.24 -9.81 7.62
N TYR A 174 12.99 -9.75 7.16
CA TYR A 174 12.29 -10.88 6.54
C TYR A 174 13.04 -11.38 5.29
N VAL A 175 13.36 -10.49 4.35
CA VAL A 175 14.07 -10.85 3.11
C VAL A 175 15.40 -11.52 3.38
N ARG A 176 16.15 -11.04 4.39
CA ARG A 176 17.43 -11.64 4.77
C ARG A 176 17.28 -13.00 5.43
N ALA A 177 16.32 -13.16 6.32
CA ALA A 177 16.11 -14.38 7.09
C ALA A 177 15.50 -15.49 6.21
N MET A 178 14.49 -15.17 5.43
CA MET A 178 13.70 -16.12 4.67
C MET A 178 14.18 -16.28 3.22
N ARG A 179 15.05 -15.39 2.73
CA ARG A 179 15.47 -15.32 1.31
C ARG A 179 14.27 -15.29 0.37
N ASN A 180 13.24 -14.58 0.76
CA ASN A 180 11.97 -14.48 0.06
C ASN A 180 11.39 -13.07 0.25
N VAL A 181 10.42 -12.70 -0.60
CA VAL A 181 9.60 -11.50 -0.46
C VAL A 181 8.17 -11.93 -0.23
N THR A 182 7.47 -11.23 0.62
CA THR A 182 6.04 -11.46 0.90
C THR A 182 5.22 -10.25 0.50
N TRP A 183 3.91 -10.27 0.75
CA TRP A 183 3.03 -9.12 0.52
C TRP A 183 3.33 -8.00 1.51
N GLU A 184 3.17 -6.74 1.09
CA GLU A 184 3.35 -5.57 1.97
C GLU A 184 2.40 -5.60 3.17
N VAL A 185 1.20 -6.13 3.00
CA VAL A 185 0.22 -6.30 4.09
C VAL A 185 0.66 -7.33 5.13
N ASN A 186 1.45 -8.34 4.73
CA ASN A 186 2.06 -9.30 5.65
C ASN A 186 3.14 -8.63 6.52
N ASP A 187 3.96 -7.76 5.92
CA ASP A 187 4.98 -7.02 6.66
C ASP A 187 4.35 -6.00 7.62
N LEU A 188 3.25 -5.35 7.25
CA LEU A 188 2.46 -4.54 8.17
C LEU A 188 1.92 -5.34 9.35
N ALA A 189 1.36 -6.51 9.09
CA ALA A 189 0.87 -7.39 10.15
C ALA A 189 2.00 -7.88 11.07
N ARG A 190 3.19 -8.16 10.52
CA ARG A 190 4.39 -8.48 11.32
C ARG A 190 4.83 -7.32 12.19
N MET A 191 4.83 -6.08 11.66
CA MET A 191 5.12 -4.88 12.47
C MET A 191 4.18 -4.79 13.69
N GLU A 192 2.88 -5.02 13.49
CA GLU A 192 1.90 -5.02 14.58
C GLU A 192 2.18 -6.14 15.59
N LEU A 193 2.55 -7.34 15.13
CA LEU A 193 2.83 -8.49 16.01
C LEU A 193 4.06 -8.26 16.89
N VAL A 194 5.12 -7.66 16.35
CA VAL A 194 6.37 -7.42 17.08
C VAL A 194 6.45 -6.03 17.71
N HIS A 195 5.37 -5.26 17.63
CA HIS A 195 5.25 -3.92 18.22
C HIS A 195 6.36 -2.94 17.77
N VAL A 196 6.71 -2.95 16.49
CA VAL A 196 7.71 -2.05 15.90
C VAL A 196 7.03 -0.97 15.09
N GLY A 197 7.49 0.28 15.24
CA GLY A 197 6.92 1.46 14.57
C GLY A 197 5.74 2.08 15.31
N PRO A 198 5.08 3.06 14.69
CA PRO A 198 3.91 3.71 15.27
C PRO A 198 2.73 2.75 15.38
N LYS A 199 1.87 2.99 16.37
CA LYS A 199 0.66 2.17 16.58
C LYS A 199 -0.37 2.46 15.51
N ILE A 200 -0.68 1.46 14.70
CA ILE A 200 -1.72 1.54 13.67
C ILE A 200 -3.08 1.23 14.30
N ARG A 201 -4.04 2.14 14.12
CA ARG A 201 -5.44 1.87 14.45
C ARG A 201 -6.05 1.05 13.30
N TRP A 202 -6.31 -0.20 13.56
CA TRP A 202 -7.08 -1.03 12.66
C TRP A 202 -8.58 -0.74 12.80
N TYR A 203 -9.33 -0.81 11.70
CA TYR A 203 -10.78 -0.83 11.71
C TYR A 203 -11.31 -1.86 10.69
N PRO A 204 -12.46 -2.52 10.99
CA PRO A 204 -12.97 -3.57 10.13
C PRO A 204 -13.48 -3.00 8.81
N ALA A 205 -13.03 -3.60 7.71
CA ALA A 205 -13.49 -3.28 6.37
C ALA A 205 -13.14 -4.40 5.40
N ASP A 206 -13.90 -4.53 4.33
CA ASP A 206 -13.63 -5.43 3.23
C ASP A 206 -13.12 -4.64 2.01
N HIS A 207 -12.74 -5.34 0.93
CA HIS A 207 -12.30 -4.75 -0.34
C HIS A 207 -13.47 -4.12 -1.12
N ASN A 208 -14.13 -3.15 -0.50
CA ASN A 208 -15.29 -2.42 -1.01
C ASN A 208 -15.44 -1.07 -0.28
N ALA A 209 -16.57 -0.39 -0.45
CA ALA A 209 -16.87 0.89 0.19
C ALA A 209 -16.76 0.91 1.72
N THR A 210 -16.75 -0.24 2.40
CA THR A 210 -16.59 -0.27 3.86
C THR A 210 -15.23 0.26 4.31
N MET A 211 -14.21 0.29 3.44
CA MET A 211 -12.96 1.00 3.71
C MET A 211 -13.17 2.50 3.95
N LEU A 212 -14.16 3.10 3.29
CA LEU A 212 -14.48 4.53 3.43
C LEU A 212 -15.53 4.74 4.54
N THR A 213 -16.61 3.94 4.54
CA THR A 213 -17.76 4.13 5.44
C THR A 213 -17.50 3.64 6.85
N GLY A 214 -16.65 2.63 7.04
CA GLY A 214 -16.24 2.11 8.36
C GLY A 214 -15.26 3.01 9.12
N TYR A 215 -14.66 3.98 8.44
CA TYR A 215 -13.75 4.91 9.10
C TYR A 215 -14.48 5.83 10.07
N GLY A 216 -14.10 5.80 11.35
CA GLY A 216 -14.66 6.67 12.41
C GLY A 216 -15.95 6.14 13.05
N GLN A 217 -16.33 4.90 12.74
CA GLN A 217 -17.39 4.19 13.47
C GLN A 217 -16.88 3.59 14.78
#